data_5b0a87176eb81e99d6bfcfac05bbe7dd
#
_entry.id   5b0a87176eb81e99d6bfcfac05bbe7dd
#
_cell.length_a   1.000
_cell.length_b   1.000
_cell.length_c   1.000
_cell.angle_alpha   90.00
_cell.angle_beta   90.00
_cell.angle_gamma   90.00
#
_symmetry.space_group_name_H-M   'P 1'
#
loop_
_entity.id
_entity.type
_entity.pdbx_description
1 polymer ?
#
loop_
_entity_poly.entity_id
_entity_poly.type
_entity_poly.pdbx_seq_one_letter_code
_entity_poly.pdbx_strand_id
1 'polypeptide(L)'
;MPRGARIAGWVYLPVHVFVLPLTLGAALAAVRGELPSDVTCNVWYYLIGLVFTLIAMWGLLRRSYDTLSGSILRCIGILIAAYGLDVLLSLVLQLGAGFIGELPSPNNDAVTRLAAADHKRMIAVAVFMAPLVEECLFRGVLFGAIRPRSRFWAYAVSIALFALYHVWQYAFMYQDARLLLSALRYVPVSAALAFCYEQTRSIWPPVFFHMFINAMSLTLVGA
;
A
#
# COMPACT_ATOMS: atom_id res chain seq x y z
N MET A 1 9.80 -14.96 8.39
CA MET A 1 8.33 -15.16 8.46
C MET A 1 8.03 -16.64 8.71
N PRO A 2 7.10 -17.01 9.59
CA PRO A 2 6.67 -18.39 9.77
C PRO A 2 6.09 -18.99 8.47
N ARG A 3 6.27 -20.31 8.25
CA ARG A 3 5.84 -20.97 7.01
C ARG A 3 4.31 -20.81 6.78
N GLY A 4 3.50 -21.00 7.83
CA GLY A 4 2.04 -20.85 7.73
C GLY A 4 1.62 -19.43 7.35
N ALA A 5 2.18 -18.39 7.98
CA ALA A 5 1.91 -16.99 7.66
C ALA A 5 2.30 -16.63 6.21
N ARG A 6 3.39 -17.23 5.71
CA ARG A 6 3.81 -17.05 4.32
C ARG A 6 2.82 -17.66 3.34
N ILE A 7 2.36 -18.89 3.59
CA ILE A 7 1.37 -19.55 2.74
C ILE A 7 0.06 -18.76 2.76
N ALA A 8 -0.45 -18.41 3.95
CA ALA A 8 -1.65 -17.60 4.10
C ALA A 8 -1.56 -16.26 3.35
N GLY A 9 -0.41 -15.58 3.45
CA GLY A 9 -0.17 -14.34 2.74
C GLY A 9 -0.17 -14.48 1.22
N TRP A 10 0.43 -15.56 0.68
CA TRP A 10 0.40 -15.83 -0.76
C TRP A 10 -1.00 -16.15 -1.29
N VAL A 11 -1.84 -16.81 -0.49
CA VAL A 11 -3.25 -17.05 -0.85
C VAL A 11 -4.06 -15.78 -0.75
N TYR A 12 -3.83 -14.97 0.29
CA TYR A 12 -4.61 -13.77 0.52
C TYR A 12 -4.24 -12.60 -0.41
N LEU A 13 -2.99 -12.50 -0.85
CA LEU A 13 -2.53 -11.42 -1.73
C LEU A 13 -3.41 -11.29 -3.00
N PRO A 14 -3.63 -12.34 -3.81
CA PRO A 14 -4.53 -12.23 -4.96
C PRO A 14 -6.00 -12.03 -4.55
N VAL A 15 -6.44 -12.55 -3.42
CA VAL A 15 -7.79 -12.28 -2.90
C VAL A 15 -7.96 -10.80 -2.58
N HIS A 16 -7.00 -10.20 -1.89
CA HIS A 16 -7.00 -8.79 -1.55
C HIS A 16 -6.93 -7.91 -2.81
N VAL A 17 -6.02 -8.24 -3.73
CA VAL A 17 -5.77 -7.41 -4.91
C VAL A 17 -6.88 -7.51 -5.96
N PHE A 18 -7.45 -8.69 -6.18
CA PHE A 18 -8.36 -8.92 -7.31
C PHE A 18 -9.78 -9.31 -6.90
N VAL A 19 -9.93 -10.20 -5.90
CA VAL A 19 -11.27 -10.75 -5.59
C VAL A 19 -12.09 -9.74 -4.80
N LEU A 20 -11.58 -9.24 -3.68
CA LEU A 20 -12.32 -8.31 -2.81
C LEU A 20 -12.77 -7.04 -3.53
N PRO A 21 -11.93 -6.34 -4.30
CA PRO A 21 -12.37 -5.12 -4.99
C PRO A 21 -13.53 -5.34 -5.97
N LEU A 22 -13.60 -6.52 -6.60
CA LEU A 22 -14.62 -6.82 -7.59
C LEU A 22 -15.91 -7.40 -7.00
N THR A 23 -15.85 -8.03 -5.81
CA THR A 23 -16.98 -8.79 -5.28
C THR A 23 -17.59 -8.22 -4.01
N LEU A 24 -16.85 -7.43 -3.25
CA LEU A 24 -17.25 -6.98 -1.92
C LEU A 24 -18.53 -6.13 -1.93
N GLY A 25 -18.66 -5.21 -2.89
CA GLY A 25 -19.85 -4.37 -3.02
C GLY A 25 -21.11 -5.20 -3.23
N ALA A 26 -21.07 -6.18 -4.13
CA ALA A 26 -22.18 -7.11 -4.37
C ALA A 26 -22.48 -8.00 -3.16
N ALA A 27 -21.46 -8.50 -2.48
CA ALA A 27 -21.63 -9.31 -1.28
C ALA A 27 -22.28 -8.51 -0.13
N LEU A 28 -21.86 -7.28 0.10
CA LEU A 28 -22.47 -6.40 1.09
C LEU A 28 -23.90 -6.03 0.73
N ALA A 29 -24.19 -5.77 -0.56
CA ALA A 29 -25.54 -5.49 -1.03
C ALA A 29 -26.47 -6.68 -0.79
N ALA A 30 -26.02 -7.91 -1.05
CA ALA A 30 -26.79 -9.13 -0.82
C ALA A 30 -27.16 -9.34 0.65
N VAL A 31 -26.28 -8.92 1.58
CA VAL A 31 -26.52 -9.05 3.03
C VAL A 31 -27.41 -7.91 3.56
N ARG A 32 -27.25 -6.69 3.04
CA ARG A 32 -27.93 -5.50 3.57
C ARG A 32 -29.23 -5.18 2.88
N GLY A 33 -29.49 -5.76 1.71
CA GLY A 33 -30.65 -5.44 0.86
C GLY A 33 -30.55 -4.11 0.09
N GLU A 34 -29.43 -3.39 0.21
CA GLU A 34 -29.17 -2.13 -0.45
C GLU A 34 -27.69 -1.99 -0.87
N LEU A 35 -27.42 -1.20 -1.89
CA LEU A 35 -26.05 -0.91 -2.33
C LEU A 35 -25.31 -0.10 -1.25
N PRO A 36 -24.16 -0.57 -0.78
CA PRO A 36 -23.35 0.17 0.18
C PRO A 36 -22.71 1.39 -0.48
N SER A 37 -22.45 2.45 0.30
CA SER A 37 -21.65 3.58 -0.18
C SER A 37 -20.19 3.15 -0.42
N ASP A 38 -19.48 3.86 -1.30
CA ASP A 38 -18.07 3.61 -1.60
C ASP A 38 -17.18 3.68 -0.34
N VAL A 39 -17.49 4.61 0.59
CA VAL A 39 -16.82 4.70 1.90
C VAL A 39 -17.03 3.40 2.69
N THR A 40 -18.25 2.89 2.72
CA THR A 40 -18.56 1.63 3.42
C THR A 40 -17.82 0.45 2.80
N CYS A 41 -17.79 0.35 1.48
CA CYS A 41 -17.01 -0.68 0.77
C CYS A 41 -15.52 -0.59 1.13
N ASN A 42 -14.96 0.61 1.13
CA ASN A 42 -13.55 0.84 1.42
C ASN A 42 -13.20 0.47 2.87
N VAL A 43 -14.06 0.83 3.83
CA VAL A 43 -13.91 0.44 5.25
C VAL A 43 -13.91 -1.08 5.39
N TRP A 44 -14.89 -1.78 4.81
CA TRP A 44 -14.95 -3.25 4.91
C TRP A 44 -13.78 -3.93 4.20
N TYR A 45 -13.35 -3.41 3.06
CA TYR A 45 -12.20 -3.92 2.33
C TYR A 45 -10.94 -3.94 3.20
N TYR A 46 -10.61 -2.81 3.82
CA TYR A 46 -9.42 -2.73 4.69
C TYR A 46 -9.63 -3.35 6.07
N LEU A 47 -10.85 -3.42 6.58
CA LEU A 47 -11.15 -4.12 7.83
C LEU A 47 -10.91 -5.63 7.69
N ILE A 48 -11.35 -6.25 6.59
CA ILE A 48 -11.06 -7.65 6.27
C ILE A 48 -9.56 -7.88 6.18
N GLY A 49 -8.84 -6.99 5.46
CA GLY A 49 -7.39 -7.03 5.36
C GLY A 49 -6.68 -6.90 6.70
N LEU A 50 -7.14 -5.98 7.55
CA LEU A 50 -6.60 -5.75 8.88
C LEU A 50 -6.77 -6.99 9.78
N VAL A 51 -7.98 -7.55 9.82
CA VAL A 51 -8.27 -8.77 10.61
C VAL A 51 -7.40 -9.92 10.13
N PHE A 52 -7.30 -10.13 8.81
CA PHE A 52 -6.39 -11.13 8.26
C PHE A 52 -4.94 -10.89 8.69
N THR A 53 -4.45 -9.66 8.59
CA THR A 53 -3.06 -9.30 8.94
C THR A 53 -2.79 -9.54 10.42
N LEU A 54 -3.69 -9.11 11.29
CA LEU A 54 -3.52 -9.29 12.74
C LEU A 54 -3.55 -10.76 13.16
N ILE A 55 -4.35 -11.60 12.52
CA ILE A 55 -4.45 -13.02 12.86
C ILE A 55 -3.35 -13.83 12.17
N ALA A 56 -3.31 -13.80 10.84
CA ALA A 56 -2.44 -14.68 10.06
C ALA A 56 -0.98 -14.24 10.06
N MET A 57 -0.71 -12.93 10.18
CA MET A 57 0.63 -12.37 10.14
C MET A 57 1.17 -11.89 11.50
N TRP A 58 0.48 -12.22 12.60
CA TRP A 58 0.91 -11.84 13.96
C TRP A 58 2.37 -12.17 14.23
N GLY A 59 2.83 -13.35 13.82
CA GLY A 59 4.22 -13.75 13.99
C GLY A 59 5.23 -12.89 13.22
N LEU A 60 4.84 -12.29 12.09
CA LEU A 60 5.65 -11.30 11.38
C LEU A 60 5.68 -9.97 12.16
N LEU A 61 4.52 -9.48 12.56
CA LEU A 61 4.37 -8.22 13.29
C LEU A 61 5.19 -8.23 14.59
N ARG A 62 5.05 -9.29 15.40
CA ARG A 62 5.76 -9.45 16.66
C ARG A 62 7.28 -9.46 16.48
N ARG A 63 7.81 -10.32 15.57
CA ARG A 63 9.26 -10.37 15.32
C ARG A 63 9.81 -9.06 14.79
N SER A 64 9.04 -8.38 13.95
CA SER A 64 9.40 -7.08 13.43
C SER A 64 9.44 -6.01 14.51
N TYR A 65 8.57 -6.10 15.52
CA TYR A 65 8.58 -5.24 16.68
C TYR A 65 9.85 -5.44 17.52
N ASP A 66 10.21 -6.68 17.79
CA ASP A 66 11.46 -7.01 18.52
C ASP A 66 12.70 -6.44 17.79
N THR A 67 12.69 -6.49 16.45
CA THR A 67 13.78 -5.90 15.63
C THR A 67 13.78 -4.38 15.70
N LEU A 68 12.61 -3.74 15.67
CA LEU A 68 12.45 -2.29 15.78
C LEU A 68 12.96 -1.79 17.15
N SER A 69 12.52 -2.42 18.23
CA SER A 69 12.85 -2.01 19.61
C SER A 69 14.36 -2.08 19.89
N GLY A 70 15.06 -3.03 19.27
CA GLY A 70 16.52 -3.18 19.41
C GLY A 70 17.34 -2.18 18.59
N SER A 71 16.73 -1.35 17.72
CA SER A 71 17.47 -0.50 16.78
C SER A 71 16.74 0.80 16.37
N ILE A 72 16.06 1.44 17.31
CA ILE A 72 15.19 2.60 17.06
C ILE A 72 15.94 3.73 16.34
N LEU A 73 17.12 4.14 16.83
CA LEU A 73 17.90 5.24 16.22
C LEU A 73 18.28 4.95 14.77
N ARG A 74 18.68 3.70 14.49
CA ARG A 74 18.95 3.25 13.13
C ARG A 74 17.69 3.33 12.26
N CYS A 75 16.56 2.91 12.77
CA CYS A 75 15.29 2.97 12.06
C CYS A 75 14.91 4.41 11.71
N ILE A 76 15.10 5.38 12.63
CA ILE A 76 14.86 6.80 12.38
C ILE A 76 15.77 7.32 11.25
N GLY A 77 17.06 7.00 11.29
CA GLY A 77 17.99 7.40 10.20
C GLY A 77 17.59 6.81 8.84
N ILE A 78 17.10 5.56 8.82
CA ILE A 78 16.62 4.92 7.59
C ILE A 78 15.30 5.56 7.11
N LEU A 79 14.39 5.96 8.01
CA LEU A 79 13.17 6.68 7.65
C LEU A 79 13.49 8.02 6.98
N ILE A 80 14.43 8.77 7.49
CA ILE A 80 14.89 10.03 6.89
C ILE A 80 15.50 9.77 5.51
N ALA A 81 16.33 8.74 5.37
CA ALA A 81 16.93 8.37 4.08
C ALA A 81 15.85 7.88 3.08
N ALA A 82 14.84 7.14 3.53
CA ALA A 82 13.73 6.69 2.71
C ALA A 82 12.88 7.88 2.22
N TYR A 83 12.62 8.85 3.08
CA TYR A 83 11.95 10.09 2.68
C TYR A 83 12.77 10.88 1.64
N GLY A 84 14.07 11.04 1.85
CA GLY A 84 14.95 11.67 0.88
C GLY A 84 14.97 10.93 -0.47
N LEU A 85 14.95 9.59 -0.45
CA LEU A 85 14.87 8.76 -1.65
C LEU A 85 13.55 8.96 -2.39
N ASP A 86 12.42 8.98 -1.67
CA ASP A 86 11.10 9.23 -2.24
C ASP A 86 11.02 10.58 -2.91
N VAL A 87 11.46 11.63 -2.22
CA VAL A 87 11.51 13.01 -2.76
C VAL A 87 12.40 13.09 -4.01
N LEU A 88 13.59 12.49 -3.98
CA LEU A 88 14.50 12.49 -5.12
C LEU A 88 13.89 11.79 -6.34
N LEU A 89 13.33 10.58 -6.14
CA LEU A 89 12.71 9.82 -7.23
C LEU A 89 11.44 10.51 -7.75
N SER A 90 10.65 11.13 -6.87
CA SER A 90 9.48 11.93 -7.25
C SER A 90 9.87 13.15 -8.09
N LEU A 91 10.95 13.82 -7.72
CA LEU A 91 11.48 14.94 -8.50
C LEU A 91 11.96 14.48 -9.90
N VAL A 92 12.70 13.37 -9.98
CA VAL A 92 13.13 12.78 -11.26
C VAL A 92 11.91 12.42 -12.12
N LEU A 93 10.88 11.81 -11.54
CA LEU A 93 9.65 11.50 -12.24
C LEU A 93 8.96 12.78 -12.74
N GLN A 94 8.86 13.81 -11.92
CA GLN A 94 8.22 15.08 -12.27
C GLN A 94 8.96 15.79 -13.41
N LEU A 95 10.29 15.82 -13.39
CA LEU A 95 11.09 16.33 -14.49
C LEU A 95 10.90 15.52 -15.77
N GLY A 96 10.80 14.20 -15.66
CA GLY A 96 10.50 13.29 -16.78
C GLY A 96 9.08 13.45 -17.33
N ALA A 97 8.11 13.77 -16.47
CA ALA A 97 6.73 13.99 -16.88
C ALA A 97 6.55 15.18 -17.82
N GLY A 98 7.47 16.16 -17.77
CA GLY A 98 7.52 17.25 -18.76
C GLY A 98 7.67 16.78 -20.21
N PHE A 99 8.17 15.55 -20.44
CA PHE A 99 8.32 14.92 -21.77
C PHE A 99 7.17 13.96 -22.12
N ILE A 100 6.47 13.41 -21.12
CA ILE A 100 5.44 12.36 -21.30
C ILE A 100 4.03 12.96 -21.21
N GLY A 101 3.88 14.15 -20.60
CA GLY A 101 2.61 14.77 -20.26
C GLY A 101 2.20 14.45 -18.81
N GLU A 102 1.14 15.11 -18.34
CA GLU A 102 0.62 14.89 -17.00
C GLU A 102 0.06 13.47 -16.85
N LEU A 103 0.55 12.77 -15.83
CA LEU A 103 0.02 11.46 -15.47
C LEU A 103 -1.26 11.65 -14.64
N PRO A 104 -2.37 11.01 -14.99
CA PRO A 104 -3.61 11.07 -14.19
C PRO A 104 -3.38 10.48 -12.80
N SER A 105 -4.26 10.79 -11.84
CA SER A 105 -4.15 10.34 -10.46
C SER A 105 -5.44 9.72 -9.92
N PRO A 106 -6.01 8.71 -10.61
CA PRO A 106 -7.36 8.22 -10.34
C PRO A 106 -7.55 7.70 -8.92
N ASN A 107 -6.54 7.10 -8.34
CA ASN A 107 -6.60 6.62 -6.95
C ASN A 107 -6.60 7.79 -5.94
N ASN A 108 -5.73 8.79 -6.12
CA ASN A 108 -5.72 9.95 -5.22
C ASN A 108 -7.02 10.74 -5.33
N ASP A 109 -7.57 10.89 -6.53
CA ASP A 109 -8.86 11.54 -6.76
C ASP A 109 -10.00 10.76 -6.08
N ALA A 110 -9.96 9.44 -6.11
CA ALA A 110 -10.92 8.60 -5.40
C ALA A 110 -10.79 8.75 -3.88
N VAL A 111 -9.58 8.66 -3.34
CA VAL A 111 -9.33 8.86 -1.89
C VAL A 111 -9.79 10.24 -1.44
N THR A 112 -9.53 11.27 -2.23
CA THR A 112 -9.98 12.65 -1.98
C THR A 112 -11.52 12.75 -1.93
N ARG A 113 -12.22 12.17 -2.90
CA ARG A 113 -13.70 12.16 -2.91
C ARG A 113 -14.26 11.40 -1.71
N LEU A 114 -13.68 10.26 -1.36
CA LEU A 114 -14.08 9.47 -0.19
C LEU A 114 -13.83 10.22 1.12
N ALA A 115 -12.69 10.92 1.22
CA ALA A 115 -12.37 11.74 2.39
C ALA A 115 -13.30 12.94 2.54
N ALA A 116 -13.75 13.55 1.43
CA ALA A 116 -14.76 14.60 1.44
C ALA A 116 -16.14 14.07 1.90
N ALA A 117 -16.47 12.80 1.57
CA ALA A 117 -17.73 12.18 2.00
C ALA A 117 -17.72 11.75 3.48
N ASP A 118 -16.60 11.20 3.99
CA ASP A 118 -16.44 10.84 5.40
C ASP A 118 -14.95 10.87 5.80
N HIS A 119 -14.52 12.05 6.22
CA HIS A 119 -13.12 12.31 6.57
C HIS A 119 -12.59 11.39 7.69
N LYS A 120 -13.38 11.18 8.75
CA LYS A 120 -12.95 10.39 9.91
C LYS A 120 -12.71 8.92 9.54
N ARG A 121 -13.65 8.32 8.80
CA ARG A 121 -13.48 6.93 8.35
C ARG A 121 -12.33 6.80 7.38
N MET A 122 -12.14 7.76 6.48
CA MET A 122 -11.07 7.71 5.49
C MET A 122 -9.69 7.94 6.11
N ILE A 123 -9.54 8.75 7.16
CA ILE A 123 -8.29 8.79 7.96
C ILE A 123 -8.01 7.41 8.56
N ALA A 124 -8.99 6.80 9.22
CA ALA A 124 -8.79 5.48 9.83
C ALA A 124 -8.35 4.44 8.78
N VAL A 125 -8.95 4.45 7.61
CA VAL A 125 -8.62 3.54 6.53
C VAL A 125 -7.26 3.88 5.91
N ALA A 126 -7.12 5.06 5.34
CA ALA A 126 -5.98 5.40 4.49
C ALA A 126 -4.68 5.61 5.30
N VAL A 127 -4.78 6.13 6.54
CA VAL A 127 -3.59 6.38 7.35
C VAL A 127 -3.19 5.15 8.19
N PHE A 128 -4.15 4.38 8.73
CA PHE A 128 -3.80 3.31 9.67
C PHE A 128 -4.00 1.91 9.10
N MET A 129 -5.15 1.61 8.50
CA MET A 129 -5.47 0.25 8.08
C MET A 129 -4.72 -0.15 6.80
N ALA A 130 -4.80 0.68 5.77
CA ALA A 130 -4.20 0.41 4.47
C ALA A 130 -2.68 0.18 4.56
N PRO A 131 -1.88 1.09 5.17
CA PRO A 131 -0.44 0.90 5.28
C PRO A 131 -0.05 -0.41 5.96
N LEU A 132 -0.73 -0.79 7.04
CA LEU A 132 -0.42 -2.03 7.75
C LEU A 132 -0.68 -3.27 6.89
N VAL A 133 -1.83 -3.31 6.22
CA VAL A 133 -2.20 -4.43 5.33
C VAL A 133 -1.26 -4.52 4.14
N GLU A 134 -1.05 -3.40 3.46
CA GLU A 134 -0.27 -3.33 2.24
C GLU A 134 1.21 -3.65 2.47
N GLU A 135 1.83 -3.08 3.52
CA GLU A 135 3.22 -3.40 3.82
C GLU A 135 3.40 -4.86 4.21
N CYS A 136 2.47 -5.44 4.96
CA CYS A 136 2.53 -6.87 5.28
C CYS A 136 2.46 -7.74 4.02
N LEU A 137 1.61 -7.39 3.05
CA LEU A 137 1.45 -8.15 1.81
C LEU A 137 2.62 -7.92 0.84
N PHE A 138 2.95 -6.66 0.54
CA PHE A 138 3.95 -6.34 -0.48
C PHE A 138 5.39 -6.49 0.03
N ARG A 139 5.70 -6.09 1.28
CA ARG A 139 7.04 -6.19 1.85
C ARG A 139 7.23 -7.47 2.64
N GLY A 140 6.28 -7.81 3.48
CA GLY A 140 6.36 -9.03 4.28
C GLY A 140 6.27 -10.31 3.45
N VAL A 141 5.27 -10.44 2.60
CA VAL A 141 5.04 -11.65 1.78
C VAL A 141 5.84 -11.61 0.50
N LEU A 142 5.56 -10.65 -0.39
CA LEU A 142 6.09 -10.63 -1.75
C LEU A 142 7.60 -10.38 -1.77
N PHE A 143 8.05 -9.22 -1.28
CA PHE A 143 9.47 -8.86 -1.24
C PHE A 143 10.26 -9.88 -0.40
N GLY A 144 9.75 -10.23 0.80
CA GLY A 144 10.41 -11.17 1.70
C GLY A 144 10.57 -12.59 1.16
N ALA A 145 9.71 -13.03 0.24
CA ALA A 145 9.83 -14.32 -0.43
C ALA A 145 10.85 -14.32 -1.57
N ILE A 146 10.98 -13.21 -2.32
CA ILE A 146 11.88 -13.09 -3.47
C ILE A 146 13.30 -12.73 -3.02
N ARG A 147 13.45 -11.89 -2.00
CA ARG A 147 14.72 -11.32 -1.54
C ARG A 147 15.85 -12.35 -1.29
N PRO A 148 15.57 -13.53 -0.71
CA PRO A 148 16.62 -14.54 -0.50
C PRO A 148 17.23 -15.09 -1.80
N ARG A 149 16.51 -15.01 -2.92
CA ARG A 149 16.95 -15.49 -4.23
C ARG A 149 17.57 -14.40 -5.08
N SER A 150 16.98 -13.20 -5.06
CA SER A 150 17.45 -12.07 -5.86
C SER A 150 17.01 -10.74 -5.24
N ARG A 151 17.98 -9.88 -4.96
CA ARG A 151 17.72 -8.51 -4.52
C ARG A 151 17.03 -7.70 -5.61
N PHE A 152 17.55 -7.78 -6.83
CA PHE A 152 17.01 -7.06 -7.98
C PHE A 152 15.53 -7.40 -8.21
N TRP A 153 15.18 -8.68 -8.29
CA TRP A 153 13.80 -9.10 -8.52
C TRP A 153 12.88 -8.79 -7.34
N ALA A 154 13.38 -8.80 -6.10
CA ALA A 154 12.59 -8.39 -4.96
C ALA A 154 12.14 -6.94 -5.06
N TYR A 155 13.05 -6.03 -5.44
CA TYR A 155 12.71 -4.63 -5.69
C TYR A 155 11.80 -4.50 -6.91
N ALA A 156 12.22 -5.01 -8.06
CA ALA A 156 11.49 -4.84 -9.32
C ALA A 156 10.04 -5.31 -9.23
N VAL A 157 9.82 -6.53 -8.72
CA VAL A 157 8.48 -7.12 -8.62
C VAL A 157 7.64 -6.44 -7.55
N SER A 158 8.22 -6.15 -6.37
CA SER A 158 7.47 -5.49 -5.29
C SER A 158 7.05 -4.07 -5.66
N ILE A 159 7.94 -3.30 -6.31
CA ILE A 159 7.64 -1.94 -6.78
C ILE A 159 6.56 -1.98 -7.87
N ALA A 160 6.75 -2.81 -8.89
CA ALA A 160 5.83 -2.88 -10.02
C ALA A 160 4.42 -3.32 -9.59
N LEU A 161 4.31 -4.38 -8.77
CA LEU A 161 3.01 -4.87 -8.32
C LEU A 161 2.33 -3.92 -7.34
N PHE A 162 3.08 -3.25 -6.46
CA PHE A 162 2.53 -2.21 -5.60
C PHE A 162 2.00 -1.02 -6.40
N ALA A 163 2.75 -0.55 -7.37
CA ALA A 163 2.34 0.55 -8.24
C ALA A 163 1.10 0.19 -9.08
N LEU A 164 1.09 -1.00 -9.68
CA LEU A 164 -0.06 -1.50 -10.45
C LEU A 164 -1.30 -1.71 -9.57
N TYR A 165 -1.14 -2.17 -8.32
CA TYR A 165 -2.23 -2.34 -7.36
C TYR A 165 -3.06 -1.07 -7.19
N HIS A 166 -2.46 0.10 -7.25
CA HIS A 166 -3.13 1.39 -7.06
C HIS A 166 -3.93 1.88 -8.29
N VAL A 167 -3.74 1.27 -9.46
CA VAL A 167 -4.29 1.80 -10.70
C VAL A 167 -5.05 0.80 -11.57
N TRP A 168 -4.82 -0.51 -11.41
CA TRP A 168 -5.38 -1.51 -12.30
C TRP A 168 -6.92 -1.50 -12.32
N GLN A 169 -7.56 -1.26 -11.16
CA GLN A 169 -9.03 -1.21 -11.05
C GLN A 169 -9.61 -0.08 -11.90
N TYR A 170 -8.97 1.08 -11.88
CA TYR A 170 -9.42 2.24 -12.66
C TYR A 170 -9.24 1.99 -14.15
N ALA A 171 -8.11 1.40 -14.57
CA ALA A 171 -7.90 1.02 -15.96
C ALA A 171 -8.96 0.01 -16.42
N PHE A 172 -9.33 -0.95 -15.56
CA PHE A 172 -10.37 -1.92 -15.84
C PHE A 172 -11.78 -1.29 -15.87
N MET A 173 -12.13 -0.46 -14.88
CA MET A 173 -13.45 0.17 -14.77
C MET A 173 -13.73 1.17 -15.90
N TYR A 174 -12.72 1.97 -16.26
CA TYR A 174 -12.85 2.98 -17.33
C TYR A 174 -12.51 2.43 -18.71
N GLN A 175 -12.12 1.16 -18.83
CA GLN A 175 -11.69 0.53 -20.09
C GLN A 175 -10.60 1.32 -20.80
N ASP A 176 -9.71 1.98 -20.03
CA ASP A 176 -8.60 2.80 -20.55
C ASP A 176 -7.26 2.30 -20.02
N ALA A 177 -6.54 1.54 -20.87
CA ALA A 177 -5.22 1.01 -20.51
C ALA A 177 -4.16 2.11 -20.27
N ARG A 178 -4.37 3.34 -20.76
CA ARG A 178 -3.45 4.46 -20.52
C ARG A 178 -3.37 4.83 -19.05
N LEU A 179 -4.43 4.55 -18.27
CA LEU A 179 -4.42 4.72 -16.82
C LEU A 179 -3.38 3.85 -16.10
N LEU A 180 -2.90 2.77 -16.72
CA LEU A 180 -1.80 1.98 -16.17
C LEU A 180 -0.49 2.77 -16.11
N LEU A 181 -0.29 3.80 -16.95
CA LEU A 181 0.88 4.69 -16.87
C LEU A 181 0.91 5.49 -15.57
N SER A 182 -0.25 5.74 -14.95
CA SER A 182 -0.30 6.41 -13.64
C SER A 182 0.33 5.57 -12.52
N ALA A 183 0.60 4.29 -12.73
CA ALA A 183 1.40 3.47 -11.82
C ALA A 183 2.79 4.07 -11.57
N LEU A 184 3.36 4.80 -12.53
CA LEU A 184 4.65 5.47 -12.37
C LEU A 184 4.68 6.43 -11.17
N ARG A 185 3.55 7.03 -10.80
CA ARG A 185 3.44 7.90 -9.61
C ARG A 185 3.73 7.18 -8.29
N TYR A 186 3.51 5.87 -8.25
CA TYR A 186 3.70 5.05 -7.05
C TYR A 186 5.08 4.39 -6.98
N VAL A 187 5.89 4.49 -8.06
CA VAL A 187 7.25 3.94 -8.09
C VAL A 187 8.15 4.57 -7.03
N PRO A 188 8.22 5.91 -6.86
CA PRO A 188 9.06 6.56 -5.87
C PRO A 188 8.78 6.05 -4.45
N VAL A 189 7.55 6.19 -3.98
CA VAL A 189 7.15 5.77 -2.63
C VAL A 189 7.34 4.26 -2.44
N SER A 190 7.00 3.44 -3.44
CA SER A 190 7.18 1.99 -3.35
C SER A 190 8.66 1.59 -3.24
N ALA A 191 9.54 2.28 -3.98
CA ALA A 191 10.99 2.07 -3.88
C ALA A 191 11.52 2.45 -2.49
N ALA A 192 11.08 3.59 -1.95
CA ALA A 192 11.46 4.06 -0.62
C ALA A 192 10.97 3.09 0.49
N LEU A 193 9.73 2.58 0.39
CA LEU A 193 9.17 1.59 1.32
C LEU A 193 9.93 0.25 1.26
N ALA A 194 10.28 -0.22 0.05
CA ALA A 194 11.07 -1.44 -0.13
C ALA A 194 12.50 -1.27 0.43
N PHE A 195 13.13 -0.10 0.20
CA PHE A 195 14.42 0.27 0.79
C PHE A 195 14.33 0.28 2.33
N CYS A 196 13.33 0.94 2.87
CA CYS A 196 13.10 1.01 4.31
C CYS A 196 12.99 -0.39 4.94
N TYR A 197 12.17 -1.27 4.34
CA TYR A 197 12.02 -2.65 4.78
C TYR A 197 13.33 -3.45 4.71
N GLU A 198 14.06 -3.36 3.60
CA GLU A 198 15.32 -4.09 3.42
C GLU A 198 16.36 -3.68 4.47
N GLN A 199 16.50 -2.38 4.72
CA GLN A 199 17.51 -1.85 5.63
C GLN A 199 17.19 -2.11 7.10
N THR A 200 15.92 -2.05 7.47
CA THR A 200 15.48 -2.24 8.87
C THR A 200 15.19 -3.68 9.22
N ARG A 201 14.87 -4.52 8.22
CA ARG A 201 14.38 -5.91 8.39
C ARG A 201 13.16 -6.02 9.33
N SER A 202 12.45 -4.93 9.50
CA SER A 202 11.22 -4.79 10.28
C SER A 202 10.12 -4.24 9.39
N ILE A 203 8.88 -4.70 9.58
CA ILE A 203 7.72 -4.18 8.83
C ILE A 203 7.25 -2.82 9.37
N TRP A 204 7.57 -2.49 10.63
CA TRP A 204 7.06 -1.29 11.28
C TRP A 204 7.57 0.02 10.69
N PRO A 205 8.89 0.19 10.41
CA PRO A 205 9.37 1.42 9.81
C PRO A 205 8.73 1.75 8.45
N PRO A 206 8.61 0.83 7.47
CA PRO A 206 7.86 1.15 6.25
C PRO A 206 6.36 1.39 6.51
N VAL A 207 5.72 0.72 7.48
CA VAL A 207 4.34 1.03 7.87
C VAL A 207 4.23 2.47 8.38
N PHE A 208 5.10 2.91 9.28
CA PHE A 208 5.08 4.30 9.80
C PHE A 208 5.39 5.32 8.70
N PHE A 209 6.32 5.00 7.80
CA PHE A 209 6.61 5.86 6.67
C PHE A 209 5.41 5.99 5.73
N HIS A 210 4.74 4.90 5.42
CA HIS A 210 3.55 4.88 4.58
C HIS A 210 2.38 5.65 5.25
N MET A 211 2.16 5.44 6.55
CA MET A 211 1.20 6.23 7.34
C MET A 211 1.48 7.73 7.24
N PHE A 212 2.74 8.12 7.36
CA PHE A 212 3.17 9.51 7.28
C PHE A 212 2.88 10.11 5.89
N ILE A 213 3.24 9.43 4.82
CA ILE A 213 2.98 9.89 3.43
C ILE A 213 1.47 10.03 3.17
N ASN A 214 0.67 9.04 3.60
CA ASN A 214 -0.78 9.11 3.41
C ASN A 214 -1.42 10.22 4.25
N ALA A 215 -0.96 10.45 5.48
CA ALA A 215 -1.44 11.55 6.31
C ALA A 215 -1.11 12.90 5.69
N MET A 216 0.11 13.09 5.18
CA MET A 216 0.47 14.32 4.45
C MET A 216 -0.38 14.52 3.21
N SER A 217 -0.61 13.48 2.43
CA SER A 217 -1.45 13.56 1.21
C SER A 217 -2.87 14.00 1.55
N LEU A 218 -3.48 13.44 2.60
CA LEU A 218 -4.84 13.80 3.03
C LEU A 218 -4.95 15.21 3.61
N THR A 219 -3.92 15.70 4.32
CA THR A 219 -3.93 17.06 4.87
C THR A 219 -3.77 18.13 3.79
N LEU A 220 -2.98 17.88 2.76
CA LEU A 220 -2.78 18.81 1.64
C LEU A 220 -4.03 18.93 0.74
N VAL A 221 -4.89 17.91 0.75
CA VAL A 221 -6.14 17.90 -0.04
C VAL A 221 -7.33 18.48 0.72
N GLY A 222 -7.28 18.47 2.07
CA GLY A 222 -8.34 19.01 2.94
C GLY A 222 -8.18 20.47 3.34
N ALA A 223 -7.09 21.12 2.89
CA ALA A 223 -6.82 22.55 3.06
C ALA A 223 -7.18 23.32 1.79
#